data_cfb2da5787fba2c45a4866ceb8364e82
#
_entry.id   cfb2da5787fba2c45a4866ceb8364e82
#
_cell.length_a   1.000
_cell.length_b   1.000
_cell.length_c   1.000
_cell.angle_alpha   90.00
_cell.angle_beta   90.00
_cell.angle_gamma   90.00
#
_symmetry.space_group_name_H-M   'P 1'
#
loop_
_entity.id
_entity.type
_entity.pdbx_description
1 polymer ?
#
loop_
_entity_poly.entity_id
_entity_poly.type
_entity_poly.pdbx_seq_one_letter_code
_entity_poly.pdbx_strand_id
1 'polypeptide(L)'
;MLYSALDTYDDHLTLYATYPGKPDYLQLVQSYCDTHLKELAATPELTVTSYPQDARNRIVEFVFSYPASKAQLQKMQQGVTESLRAAEIYVRYCTSETEKASLLFTYLAERFTYREGESQTPVYAALCEGIASSKSMAQSWQLLCDEAGITCVTVSGMRGSESRWWNLVELDGAYYHVDILENLLSTGRLQLRFDEDMSGEYYWDAAAYPAAPAPAVEEQLPAEEPEQTEPETAEPQPEPEQPEEAAQPE
;
A
#
# COMPACT_ATOMS: atom_id res chain seq x y z
N MET A 1 28.24 4.59 -11.43
CA MET A 1 28.78 5.94 -11.08
C MET A 1 27.67 6.92 -10.76
N LEU A 2 26.64 7.17 -11.63
CA LEU A 2 25.55 8.10 -11.31
C LEU A 2 24.78 7.67 -10.04
N TYR A 3 24.30 6.44 -9.98
CA TYR A 3 23.60 5.88 -8.81
C TYR A 3 24.49 5.82 -7.57
N SER A 4 25.76 5.47 -7.72
CA SER A 4 26.71 5.49 -6.61
C SER A 4 26.92 6.90 -6.02
N ALA A 5 26.85 7.95 -6.83
CA ALA A 5 26.92 9.33 -6.34
C ALA A 5 25.65 9.72 -5.53
N LEU A 6 24.48 9.21 -5.96
CA LEU A 6 23.23 9.39 -5.21
C LEU A 6 23.29 8.63 -3.87
N ASP A 7 23.74 7.37 -3.86
CA ASP A 7 23.85 6.54 -2.65
C ASP A 7 24.78 7.15 -1.60
N THR A 8 25.78 7.91 -2.06
CA THR A 8 26.72 8.56 -1.18
C THR A 8 26.41 10.03 -0.89
N TYR A 9 25.29 10.56 -1.43
CA TYR A 9 24.93 11.98 -1.33
C TYR A 9 26.09 12.91 -1.77
N ASP A 10 26.73 12.58 -2.91
CA ASP A 10 27.74 13.45 -3.49
C ASP A 10 27.05 14.67 -4.11
N ASP A 11 27.69 15.84 -4.03
CA ASP A 11 27.17 17.09 -4.56
C ASP A 11 27.55 17.34 -6.01
N HIS A 12 28.53 16.57 -6.52
CA HIS A 12 29.05 16.73 -7.87
C HIS A 12 29.52 15.40 -8.46
N LEU A 13 29.28 15.21 -9.78
CA LEU A 13 29.80 14.09 -10.54
C LEU A 13 30.16 14.49 -11.96
N THR A 14 31.32 14.10 -12.45
CA THR A 14 31.70 14.26 -13.87
C THR A 14 31.82 12.89 -14.54
N LEU A 15 31.09 12.71 -15.65
CA LEU A 15 31.14 11.51 -16.46
C LEU A 15 31.70 11.79 -17.84
N TYR A 16 32.50 10.84 -18.33
CA TYR A 16 32.89 10.75 -19.74
C TYR A 16 31.96 9.74 -20.42
N ALA A 17 31.08 10.21 -21.28
CA ALA A 17 30.05 9.38 -21.89
C ALA A 17 30.22 9.31 -23.41
N THR A 18 30.03 8.11 -23.94
CA THR A 18 29.95 7.83 -25.38
C THR A 18 28.58 7.25 -25.67
N TYR A 19 27.68 8.02 -26.29
CA TYR A 19 26.33 7.53 -26.63
C TYR A 19 25.75 8.25 -27.85
N PRO A 20 24.89 7.57 -28.62
CA PRO A 20 24.30 8.15 -29.83
C PRO A 20 23.13 9.11 -29.57
N GLY A 21 22.62 9.18 -28.34
CA GLY A 21 21.44 9.97 -27.95
C GLY A 21 21.71 10.93 -26.80
N LYS A 22 20.67 11.58 -26.34
CA LYS A 22 20.66 12.44 -25.15
C LYS A 22 19.76 11.78 -24.11
N PRO A 23 20.32 11.04 -23.11
CA PRO A 23 19.52 10.43 -22.04
C PRO A 23 18.77 11.48 -21.24
N ASP A 24 17.58 11.14 -20.77
CA ASP A 24 16.87 11.95 -19.78
C ASP A 24 17.41 11.64 -18.38
N TYR A 25 18.42 12.40 -17.98
CA TYR A 25 19.05 12.20 -16.68
C TYR A 25 18.13 12.58 -15.51
N LEU A 26 17.20 13.51 -15.70
CA LEU A 26 16.23 13.89 -14.66
C LEU A 26 15.31 12.71 -14.37
N GLN A 27 14.77 12.10 -15.43
CA GLN A 27 13.92 10.90 -15.28
C GLN A 27 14.69 9.73 -14.66
N LEU A 28 15.95 9.51 -15.05
CA LEU A 28 16.78 8.44 -14.48
C LEU A 28 17.02 8.63 -12.99
N VAL A 29 17.36 9.85 -12.56
CA VAL A 29 17.57 10.17 -11.13
C VAL A 29 16.26 10.05 -10.36
N GLN A 30 15.16 10.57 -10.89
CA GLN A 30 13.85 10.50 -10.23
C GLN A 30 13.41 9.04 -10.06
N SER A 31 13.49 8.23 -11.13
CA SER A 31 13.14 6.81 -11.05
C SER A 31 13.99 6.04 -10.06
N TYR A 32 15.31 6.34 -10.02
CA TYR A 32 16.20 5.71 -9.04
C TYR A 32 15.81 6.06 -7.61
N CYS A 33 15.58 7.34 -7.31
CA CYS A 33 15.18 7.78 -5.98
C CYS A 33 13.80 7.23 -5.57
N ASP A 34 12.84 7.15 -6.50
CA ASP A 34 11.50 6.60 -6.22
C ASP A 34 11.52 5.08 -5.95
N THR A 35 12.56 4.36 -6.40
CA THR A 35 12.72 2.92 -6.14
C THR A 35 13.69 2.57 -5.01
N HIS A 36 14.48 3.53 -4.52
CA HIS A 36 15.47 3.33 -3.45
C HIS A 36 15.15 4.16 -2.20
N LEU A 37 13.87 4.13 -1.83
CA LEU A 37 13.32 4.94 -0.73
C LEU A 37 13.91 4.62 0.64
N LYS A 38 14.42 3.41 0.84
CA LYS A 38 15.06 2.97 2.08
C LYS A 38 16.49 3.50 2.18
N GLU A 39 17.18 3.58 1.05
CA GLU A 39 18.58 4.00 0.94
C GLU A 39 18.74 5.51 0.82
N LEU A 40 17.72 6.20 0.30
CA LEU A 40 17.77 7.62 -0.01
C LEU A 40 16.74 8.43 0.77
N ALA A 41 17.22 9.31 1.64
CA ALA A 41 16.35 10.17 2.45
C ALA A 41 15.69 11.31 1.63
N ALA A 42 16.31 11.71 0.51
CA ALA A 42 15.84 12.80 -0.32
C ALA A 42 16.23 12.62 -1.78
N THR A 43 15.39 13.11 -2.69
CA THR A 43 15.72 13.30 -4.09
C THR A 43 16.38 14.67 -4.27
N PRO A 44 17.58 14.77 -4.88
CA PRO A 44 18.23 16.05 -5.11
C PRO A 44 17.59 16.81 -6.26
N GLU A 45 17.67 18.13 -6.22
CA GLU A 45 17.55 18.95 -7.42
C GLU A 45 18.78 18.72 -8.29
N LEU A 46 18.57 18.49 -9.59
CA LEU A 46 19.62 18.11 -10.52
C LEU A 46 19.84 19.18 -11.59
N THR A 47 21.09 19.65 -11.69
CA THR A 47 21.57 20.43 -12.84
C THR A 47 22.53 19.58 -13.66
N VAL A 48 22.26 19.47 -14.96
CA VAL A 48 23.11 18.69 -15.90
C VAL A 48 23.64 19.58 -16.99
N THR A 49 24.96 19.62 -17.11
CA THR A 49 25.66 20.34 -18.18
C THR A 49 26.44 19.35 -19.05
N SER A 50 26.25 19.41 -20.35
CA SER A 50 26.92 18.51 -21.30
C SER A 50 27.82 19.29 -22.25
N TYR A 51 29.08 18.89 -22.28
CA TYR A 51 30.10 19.47 -23.14
C TYR A 51 30.49 18.46 -24.23
N PRO A 52 30.07 18.68 -25.51
CA PRO A 52 30.49 17.80 -26.61
C PRO A 52 32.01 17.89 -26.79
N GLN A 53 32.68 16.75 -26.90
CA GLN A 53 34.10 16.64 -27.24
C GLN A 53 34.30 16.36 -28.72
N ASP A 54 33.42 15.52 -29.28
CA ASP A 54 33.33 15.18 -30.69
C ASP A 54 31.87 14.74 -31.04
N ALA A 55 31.70 14.09 -32.21
CA ALA A 55 30.36 13.64 -32.63
C ALA A 55 29.69 12.61 -31.67
N ARG A 56 30.46 11.90 -30.88
CA ARG A 56 29.97 10.80 -29.99
C ARG A 56 30.31 11.03 -28.53
N ASN A 57 31.48 11.60 -28.23
CA ASN A 57 32.00 11.71 -26.87
C ASN A 57 31.56 13.04 -26.23
N ARG A 58 31.20 12.98 -24.96
CA ARG A 58 30.77 14.10 -24.14
C ARG A 58 31.35 14.03 -22.75
N ILE A 59 31.61 15.18 -22.16
CA ILE A 59 31.77 15.33 -20.72
C ILE A 59 30.41 15.78 -20.20
N VAL A 60 29.87 15.08 -19.22
CA VAL A 60 28.61 15.41 -18.58
C VAL A 60 28.87 15.69 -17.11
N GLU A 61 28.56 16.90 -16.69
CA GLU A 61 28.68 17.35 -15.31
C GLU A 61 27.30 17.35 -14.66
N PHE A 62 27.21 16.76 -13.49
CA PHE A 62 26.03 16.70 -12.64
C PHE A 62 26.32 17.48 -11.36
N VAL A 63 25.43 18.38 -11.02
CA VAL A 63 25.41 19.07 -9.73
C VAL A 63 24.13 18.68 -9.01
N PHE A 64 24.28 18.09 -7.83
CA PHE A 64 23.18 17.63 -6.99
C PHE A 64 23.01 18.61 -5.81
N SER A 65 21.83 19.22 -5.71
CA SER A 65 21.48 20.11 -4.60
C SER A 65 20.51 19.37 -3.68
N TYR A 66 20.97 19.02 -2.49
CA TYR A 66 20.16 18.33 -1.48
C TYR A 66 19.55 19.34 -0.48
N PRO A 67 18.37 19.01 0.14
CA PRO A 67 17.70 19.88 1.09
C PRO A 67 18.43 19.99 2.44
N ALA A 68 19.40 19.12 2.69
CA ALA A 68 20.17 19.06 3.94
C ALA A 68 21.59 18.56 3.67
N SER A 69 22.47 18.72 4.65
CA SER A 69 23.83 18.21 4.56
C SER A 69 23.84 16.68 4.51
N LYS A 70 24.86 16.09 3.89
CA LYS A 70 25.09 14.64 3.83
C LYS A 70 24.93 13.95 5.19
N ALA A 71 25.52 14.52 6.25
CA ALA A 71 25.43 13.95 7.60
C ALA A 71 24.00 13.97 8.15
N GLN A 72 23.21 15.01 7.83
CA GLN A 72 21.80 15.09 8.22
C GLN A 72 20.95 14.06 7.45
N LEU A 73 21.16 13.93 6.12
CA LEU A 73 20.47 12.94 5.28
C LEU A 73 20.76 11.51 5.74
N GLN A 74 22.01 11.20 6.07
CA GLN A 74 22.39 9.90 6.64
C GLN A 74 21.70 9.62 8.00
N LYS A 75 21.58 10.64 8.85
CA LYS A 75 20.85 10.52 10.12
C LYS A 75 19.34 10.30 9.89
N MET A 76 18.74 10.99 8.90
CA MET A 76 17.35 10.80 8.54
C MET A 76 17.10 9.38 7.99
N GLN A 77 17.98 8.88 7.12
CA GLN A 77 17.96 7.51 6.62
C GLN A 77 18.06 6.47 7.76
N GLN A 78 18.92 6.71 8.74
CA GLN A 78 18.99 5.88 9.94
C GLN A 78 17.65 5.89 10.69
N GLY A 79 17.00 7.05 10.88
CA GLY A 79 15.70 7.16 11.53
C GLY A 79 14.60 6.37 10.79
N VAL A 80 14.58 6.42 9.45
CA VAL A 80 13.69 5.58 8.64
C VAL A 80 13.95 4.10 8.91
N THR A 81 15.22 3.67 8.87
CA THR A 81 15.59 2.26 9.11
C THR A 81 15.16 1.80 10.52
N GLU A 82 15.33 2.63 11.54
CA GLU A 82 14.89 2.34 12.91
C GLU A 82 13.36 2.23 13.01
N SER A 83 12.63 3.10 12.31
CA SER A 83 11.17 3.05 12.25
C SER A 83 10.67 1.77 11.58
N LEU A 84 11.28 1.37 10.45
CA LEU A 84 10.94 0.12 9.75
C LEU A 84 11.20 -1.11 10.62
N ARG A 85 12.35 -1.17 11.33
CA ARG A 85 12.65 -2.27 12.27
C ARG A 85 11.66 -2.34 13.42
N ALA A 86 11.24 -1.18 13.95
CA ALA A 86 10.23 -1.14 15.00
C ALA A 86 8.88 -1.69 14.50
N ALA A 87 8.49 -1.37 13.27
CA ALA A 87 7.28 -1.91 12.65
C ALA A 87 7.38 -3.42 12.39
N GLU A 88 8.51 -3.93 11.92
CA GLU A 88 8.75 -5.37 11.73
C GLU A 88 8.57 -6.17 13.03
N ILE A 89 9.01 -5.62 14.17
CA ILE A 89 8.80 -6.25 15.48
C ILE A 89 7.30 -6.38 15.80
N TYR A 90 6.48 -5.45 15.38
CA TYR A 90 5.04 -5.43 15.60
C TYR A 90 4.34 -6.61 14.94
N VAL A 91 4.83 -7.04 13.78
CA VAL A 91 4.18 -8.04 12.92
C VAL A 91 4.87 -9.41 12.88
N ARG A 92 6.02 -9.56 13.57
CA ARG A 92 6.86 -10.77 13.46
C ARG A 92 6.19 -12.10 13.81
N TYR A 93 5.12 -12.08 14.59
CA TYR A 93 4.40 -13.27 15.03
C TYR A 93 3.08 -13.48 14.28
N CYS A 94 2.73 -12.60 13.34
CA CYS A 94 1.55 -12.75 12.53
C CYS A 94 1.73 -13.87 11.51
N THR A 95 0.67 -14.62 11.26
CA THR A 95 0.67 -15.76 10.34
C THR A 95 0.04 -15.44 8.99
N SER A 96 -0.86 -14.46 8.90
CA SER A 96 -1.46 -14.00 7.64
C SER A 96 -0.95 -12.61 7.26
N GLU A 97 -0.95 -12.31 5.96
CA GLU A 97 -0.56 -11.01 5.43
C GLU A 97 -1.60 -9.94 5.78
N THR A 98 -2.87 -10.29 5.79
CA THR A 98 -3.97 -9.41 6.23
C THR A 98 -3.81 -8.97 7.69
N GLU A 99 -3.43 -9.89 8.59
CA GLU A 99 -3.14 -9.55 9.99
C GLU A 99 -1.93 -8.60 10.09
N LYS A 100 -0.84 -8.90 9.37
CA LYS A 100 0.34 -8.03 9.32
C LYS A 100 -0.03 -6.62 8.84
N ALA A 101 -0.75 -6.51 7.72
CA ALA A 101 -1.17 -5.22 7.17
C ALA A 101 -2.02 -4.42 8.17
N SER A 102 -2.95 -5.06 8.88
CA SER A 102 -3.78 -4.43 9.90
C SER A 102 -2.96 -3.90 11.08
N LEU A 103 -1.94 -4.65 11.53
CA LEU A 103 -1.05 -4.22 12.61
C LEU A 103 -0.07 -3.13 12.15
N LEU A 104 0.44 -3.17 10.92
CA LEU A 104 1.25 -2.08 10.35
C LEU A 104 0.45 -0.79 10.26
N PHE A 105 -0.83 -0.87 9.88
CA PHE A 105 -1.71 0.30 9.89
C PHE A 105 -1.92 0.83 11.31
N THR A 106 -2.15 -0.04 12.27
CA THR A 106 -2.27 0.33 13.70
C THR A 106 -0.97 0.98 14.20
N TYR A 107 0.19 0.44 13.82
CA TYR A 107 1.50 1.02 14.13
C TYR A 107 1.61 2.47 13.63
N LEU A 108 1.15 2.74 12.39
CA LEU A 108 1.10 4.10 11.86
C LEU A 108 0.11 4.98 12.63
N ALA A 109 -1.12 4.50 12.84
CA ALA A 109 -2.19 5.28 13.46
C ALA A 109 -1.87 5.69 14.91
N GLU A 110 -1.18 4.85 15.68
CA GLU A 110 -0.84 5.12 17.07
C GLU A 110 0.36 6.04 17.27
N ARG A 111 1.29 6.05 16.31
CA ARG A 111 2.59 6.73 16.48
C ARG A 111 2.68 8.06 15.78
N PHE A 112 1.88 8.30 14.76
CA PHE A 112 2.02 9.48 13.91
C PHE A 112 0.84 10.43 14.08
N THR A 113 1.12 11.59 14.68
CA THR A 113 0.19 12.72 14.60
C THR A 113 0.28 13.30 13.20
N TYR A 114 -0.69 12.96 12.36
CA TYR A 114 -0.74 13.42 10.99
C TYR A 114 -0.84 14.95 10.90
N ARG A 115 0.01 15.52 10.06
CA ARG A 115 -0.08 16.90 9.58
C ARG A 115 0.07 16.88 8.07
N GLU A 116 -0.87 17.49 7.38
CA GLU A 116 -0.79 17.61 5.92
C GLU A 116 0.38 18.50 5.52
N GLY A 117 1.15 18.08 4.53
CA GLY A 117 2.26 18.83 4.00
C GLY A 117 3.16 18.02 3.09
N GLU A 118 3.94 18.74 2.31
CA GLU A 118 5.00 18.16 1.49
C GLU A 118 6.34 18.39 2.16
N SER A 119 7.25 17.42 2.02
CA SER A 119 8.61 17.48 2.51
C SER A 119 9.59 17.09 1.41
N GLN A 120 10.76 17.70 1.42
CA GLN A 120 11.88 17.31 0.55
C GLN A 120 12.55 16.00 1.03
N THR A 121 12.19 15.52 2.23
CA THR A 121 12.57 14.22 2.78
C THR A 121 11.32 13.39 3.09
N PRO A 122 10.55 12.96 2.07
CA PRO A 122 9.14 12.58 2.22
C PRO A 122 8.93 11.39 3.15
N VAL A 123 9.72 10.33 3.01
CA VAL A 123 9.58 9.12 3.84
C VAL A 123 9.98 9.39 5.29
N TYR A 124 11.07 10.11 5.52
CA TYR A 124 11.48 10.50 6.87
C TYR A 124 10.42 11.38 7.55
N ALA A 125 9.93 12.39 6.85
CA ALA A 125 8.89 13.28 7.36
C ALA A 125 7.61 12.52 7.71
N ALA A 126 7.19 11.57 6.87
CA ALA A 126 6.01 10.74 7.12
C ALA A 126 6.21 9.79 8.31
N LEU A 127 7.32 9.04 8.35
CA LEU A 127 7.55 8.01 9.36
C LEU A 127 8.07 8.54 10.71
N CYS A 128 8.77 9.68 10.71
CA CYS A 128 9.46 10.19 11.92
C CYS A 128 8.89 11.52 12.44
N GLU A 129 8.27 12.34 11.59
CA GLU A 129 7.78 13.67 11.95
C GLU A 129 6.25 13.81 11.88
N GLY A 130 5.56 12.83 11.26
CA GLY A 130 4.11 12.86 11.06
C GLY A 130 3.64 13.92 10.05
N ILE A 131 4.52 14.33 9.12
CA ILE A 131 4.20 15.25 8.03
C ILE A 131 4.13 14.42 6.75
N ALA A 132 2.95 14.38 6.11
CA ALA A 132 2.79 13.56 4.93
C ALA A 132 1.88 14.19 3.88
N SER A 133 2.22 13.94 2.63
CA SER A 133 1.35 14.02 1.46
C SER A 133 0.84 12.62 1.10
N SER A 134 -0.10 12.51 0.16
CA SER A 134 -0.54 11.19 -0.31
C SER A 134 0.63 10.36 -0.87
N LYS A 135 1.56 11.00 -1.60
CA LYS A 135 2.75 10.33 -2.15
C LYS A 135 3.65 9.80 -1.04
N SER A 136 4.05 10.63 -0.09
CA SER A 136 4.97 10.21 0.98
C SER A 136 4.36 9.13 1.88
N MET A 137 3.05 9.16 2.11
CA MET A 137 2.35 8.14 2.87
C MET A 137 2.29 6.81 2.11
N ALA A 138 1.97 6.83 0.81
CA ALA A 138 1.97 5.63 -0.01
C ALA A 138 3.37 4.99 -0.12
N GLN A 139 4.42 5.80 -0.28
CA GLN A 139 5.81 5.34 -0.29
C GLN A 139 6.23 4.74 1.06
N SER A 140 5.84 5.38 2.16
CA SER A 140 6.15 4.87 3.51
C SER A 140 5.43 3.55 3.80
N TRP A 141 4.18 3.43 3.36
CA TRP A 141 3.42 2.19 3.47
C TRP A 141 4.04 1.06 2.66
N GLN A 142 4.47 1.33 1.42
CA GLN A 142 5.19 0.34 0.61
C GLN A 142 6.42 -0.19 1.35
N LEU A 143 7.26 0.69 1.92
CA LEU A 143 8.43 0.26 2.68
C LEU A 143 8.09 -0.59 3.91
N LEU A 144 7.02 -0.27 4.62
CA LEU A 144 6.54 -1.07 5.75
C LEU A 144 6.08 -2.47 5.30
N CYS A 145 5.38 -2.54 4.17
CA CYS A 145 4.97 -3.80 3.56
C CYS A 145 6.17 -4.63 3.12
N ASP A 146 7.13 -4.02 2.41
CA ASP A 146 8.35 -4.67 1.93
C ASP A 146 9.15 -5.28 3.11
N GLU A 147 9.30 -4.55 4.22
CA GLU A 147 9.99 -5.04 5.42
C GLU A 147 9.23 -6.20 6.10
N ALA A 148 7.90 -6.23 5.98
CA ALA A 148 7.06 -7.31 6.51
C ALA A 148 6.91 -8.51 5.55
N GLY A 149 7.49 -8.43 4.34
CA GLY A 149 7.39 -9.45 3.28
C GLY A 149 6.03 -9.48 2.60
N ILE A 150 5.35 -8.34 2.50
CA ILE A 150 4.06 -8.17 1.82
C ILE A 150 4.32 -7.50 0.46
N THR A 151 3.80 -8.07 -0.62
CA THR A 151 3.87 -7.45 -1.95
C THR A 151 3.03 -6.17 -1.98
N CYS A 152 3.68 -5.05 -2.26
CA CYS A 152 3.01 -3.75 -2.28
C CYS A 152 3.62 -2.85 -3.36
N VAL A 153 2.79 -2.19 -4.14
CA VAL A 153 3.22 -1.19 -5.13
C VAL A 153 2.50 0.12 -4.91
N THR A 154 3.21 1.21 -5.17
CA THR A 154 2.61 2.55 -5.13
C THR A 154 1.93 2.85 -6.46
N VAL A 155 0.68 3.26 -6.42
CA VAL A 155 -0.14 3.67 -7.56
C VAL A 155 -0.24 5.18 -7.59
N SER A 156 -0.07 5.77 -8.77
CA SER A 156 -0.29 7.20 -9.01
C SER A 156 -1.50 7.41 -9.90
N GLY A 157 -2.32 8.40 -9.59
CA GLY A 157 -3.52 8.72 -10.34
C GLY A 157 -4.20 9.98 -9.85
N MET A 158 -5.51 10.02 -9.99
CA MET A 158 -6.36 11.12 -9.56
C MET A 158 -7.43 10.63 -8.62
N ARG A 159 -7.81 11.43 -7.62
CA ARG A 159 -9.05 11.31 -6.87
C ARG A 159 -9.89 12.53 -7.15
N GLY A 160 -11.00 12.34 -7.88
CA GLY A 160 -11.73 13.47 -8.45
C GLY A 160 -10.83 14.27 -9.40
N SER A 161 -10.56 15.54 -9.06
CA SER A 161 -9.68 16.44 -9.83
C SER A 161 -8.27 16.62 -9.25
N GLU A 162 -7.96 15.94 -8.14
CA GLU A 162 -6.68 16.10 -7.43
C GLU A 162 -5.74 14.93 -7.71
N SER A 163 -4.45 15.22 -7.86
CA SER A 163 -3.43 14.18 -7.94
C SER A 163 -3.39 13.39 -6.64
N ARG A 164 -3.42 12.06 -6.74
CA ARG A 164 -3.47 11.16 -5.58
C ARG A 164 -2.53 9.99 -5.76
N TRP A 165 -1.94 9.56 -4.65
CA TRP A 165 -1.11 8.38 -4.56
C TRP A 165 -1.68 7.45 -3.50
N TRP A 166 -1.71 6.14 -3.81
CA TRP A 166 -2.17 5.09 -2.89
C TRP A 166 -1.40 3.81 -3.17
N ASN A 167 -1.78 2.71 -2.57
CA ASN A 167 -1.10 1.44 -2.76
C ASN A 167 -2.04 0.38 -3.33
N LEU A 168 -1.46 -0.55 -4.08
CA LEU A 168 -2.03 -1.84 -4.40
C LEU A 168 -1.22 -2.89 -3.64
N VAL A 169 -1.87 -3.66 -2.79
CA VAL A 169 -1.25 -4.64 -1.89
C VAL A 169 -1.81 -6.03 -2.17
N GLU A 170 -0.92 -7.03 -2.20
CA GLU A 170 -1.32 -8.43 -2.27
C GLU A 170 -1.40 -8.99 -0.84
N LEU A 171 -2.56 -9.47 -0.44
CA LEU A 171 -2.80 -10.05 0.88
C LEU A 171 -3.48 -11.40 0.71
N ASP A 172 -2.84 -12.44 1.24
CA ASP A 172 -3.36 -13.81 1.25
C ASP A 172 -3.82 -14.29 -0.16
N GLY A 173 -3.09 -13.83 -1.21
CA GLY A 173 -3.31 -14.21 -2.61
C GLY A 173 -4.32 -13.36 -3.40
N ALA A 174 -4.80 -12.26 -2.84
CA ALA A 174 -5.69 -11.31 -3.53
C ALA A 174 -5.13 -9.89 -3.47
N TYR A 175 -5.35 -9.10 -4.54
CA TYR A 175 -4.96 -7.71 -4.59
C TYR A 175 -6.05 -6.77 -4.07
N TYR A 176 -5.62 -5.71 -3.38
CA TYR A 176 -6.49 -4.68 -2.82
C TYR A 176 -5.89 -3.30 -2.98
N HIS A 177 -6.71 -2.32 -3.32
CA HIS A 177 -6.35 -0.91 -3.19
C HIS A 177 -6.43 -0.44 -1.75
N VAL A 178 -5.42 0.31 -1.32
CA VAL A 178 -5.33 0.89 0.03
C VAL A 178 -4.86 2.34 -0.05
N ASP A 179 -5.73 3.29 0.22
CA ASP A 179 -5.35 4.68 0.42
C ASP A 179 -5.11 4.91 1.92
N ILE A 180 -3.84 4.79 2.32
CA ILE A 180 -3.44 4.89 3.73
C ILE A 180 -3.78 6.27 4.31
N LEU A 181 -3.56 7.32 3.55
CA LEU A 181 -3.86 8.68 4.01
C LEU A 181 -5.35 8.86 4.25
N GLU A 182 -6.19 8.43 3.30
CA GLU A 182 -7.65 8.46 3.47
C GLU A 182 -8.10 7.63 4.66
N ASN A 183 -7.56 6.43 4.81
CA ASN A 183 -7.91 5.53 5.91
C ASN A 183 -7.56 6.14 7.29
N LEU A 184 -6.43 6.81 7.40
CA LEU A 184 -6.03 7.51 8.63
C LEU A 184 -6.94 8.70 8.95
N LEU A 185 -7.33 9.47 7.92
CA LEU A 185 -8.11 10.69 8.09
C LEU A 185 -9.61 10.44 8.30
N SER A 186 -10.16 9.38 7.65
CA SER A 186 -11.62 9.15 7.65
C SER A 186 -12.05 8.15 8.72
N THR A 187 -11.52 6.95 8.71
CA THR A 187 -12.02 5.84 9.54
C THR A 187 -11.09 5.45 10.68
N GLY A 188 -9.80 5.79 10.58
CA GLY A 188 -8.76 5.30 11.48
C GLY A 188 -8.58 3.79 11.44
N ARG A 189 -9.04 3.12 10.37
CA ARG A 189 -8.93 1.67 10.16
C ARG A 189 -8.46 1.36 8.76
N LEU A 190 -7.72 0.26 8.60
CA LEU A 190 -7.33 -0.24 7.30
C LEU A 190 -8.58 -0.64 6.51
N GLN A 191 -8.78 -0.01 5.36
CA GLN A 191 -9.84 -0.34 4.40
C GLN A 191 -9.18 -0.90 3.15
N LEU A 192 -9.58 -2.10 2.79
CA LEU A 192 -9.20 -2.80 1.58
C LEU A 192 -10.32 -2.61 0.57
N ARG A 193 -9.99 -2.21 -0.66
CA ARG A 193 -10.96 -1.91 -1.72
C ARG A 193 -10.61 -2.69 -2.98
N PHE A 194 -11.62 -3.11 -3.72
CA PHE A 194 -11.48 -3.69 -5.05
C PHE A 194 -11.51 -2.60 -6.13
N ASP A 195 -11.18 -2.95 -7.37
CA ASP A 195 -11.25 -2.05 -8.53
C ASP A 195 -12.63 -1.38 -8.65
N GLU A 196 -13.69 -2.14 -8.38
CA GLU A 196 -15.08 -1.66 -8.44
C GLU A 196 -15.36 -0.59 -7.38
N ASP A 197 -14.82 -0.74 -6.15
CA ASP A 197 -14.99 0.22 -5.06
C ASP A 197 -14.25 1.54 -5.30
N MET A 198 -13.22 1.51 -6.14
CA MET A 198 -12.44 2.69 -6.54
C MET A 198 -13.10 3.45 -7.68
N SER A 199 -13.96 2.78 -8.46
CA SER A 199 -14.57 3.31 -9.68
C SER A 199 -15.42 4.55 -9.40
N GLY A 200 -15.27 5.58 -10.25
CA GLY A 200 -16.03 6.83 -10.14
C GLY A 200 -15.41 7.87 -9.21
N GLU A 201 -14.54 7.49 -8.30
CA GLU A 201 -13.82 8.39 -7.39
C GLU A 201 -12.33 8.47 -7.74
N TYR A 202 -11.70 7.33 -8.04
CA TYR A 202 -10.29 7.21 -8.38
C TYR A 202 -10.09 6.88 -9.86
N TYR A 203 -9.04 7.44 -10.46
CA TYR A 203 -8.68 7.25 -11.86
C TYR A 203 -7.18 6.98 -11.97
N TRP A 204 -6.80 5.84 -12.58
CA TRP A 204 -5.42 5.41 -12.80
C TRP A 204 -5.29 4.64 -14.11
N ASP A 205 -4.06 4.40 -14.54
CA ASP A 205 -3.79 3.50 -15.66
C ASP A 205 -3.83 2.04 -15.19
N ALA A 206 -5.01 1.43 -15.24
CA ALA A 206 -5.22 0.06 -14.77
C ALA A 206 -4.34 -0.98 -15.51
N ALA A 207 -3.89 -0.68 -16.74
CA ALA A 207 -3.03 -1.59 -17.49
C ALA A 207 -1.59 -1.66 -16.94
N ALA A 208 -1.19 -0.66 -16.15
CA ALA A 208 0.15 -0.60 -15.54
C ALA A 208 0.28 -1.40 -14.23
N TYR A 209 -0.81 -1.91 -13.67
CA TYR A 209 -0.84 -2.53 -12.35
C TYR A 209 -1.61 -3.87 -12.37
N PRO A 210 -1.37 -4.77 -11.40
CA PRO A 210 -2.23 -5.93 -11.18
C PRO A 210 -3.69 -5.52 -10.94
N ALA A 211 -4.63 -6.32 -11.42
CA ALA A 211 -6.05 -6.10 -11.14
C ALA A 211 -6.41 -6.55 -9.72
N ALA A 212 -7.32 -5.83 -9.08
CA ALA A 212 -7.92 -6.15 -7.78
C ALA A 212 -9.43 -6.41 -7.92
N PRO A 213 -9.84 -7.51 -8.57
CA PRO A 213 -11.24 -7.80 -8.80
C PRO A 213 -11.93 -8.19 -7.49
N ALA A 214 -13.19 -7.77 -7.32
CA ALA A 214 -14.03 -8.33 -6.27
C ALA A 214 -14.15 -9.85 -6.42
N PRO A 215 -14.22 -10.63 -5.33
CA PRO A 215 -14.46 -12.06 -5.42
C PRO A 215 -15.78 -12.32 -6.14
N ALA A 216 -15.78 -13.28 -7.07
CA ALA A 216 -17.01 -13.70 -7.71
C ALA A 216 -18.00 -14.11 -6.63
N VAL A 217 -19.16 -13.47 -6.61
CA VAL A 217 -20.27 -13.94 -5.78
C VAL A 217 -20.67 -15.29 -6.35
N GLU A 218 -20.32 -16.39 -5.67
CA GLU A 218 -20.91 -17.67 -5.98
C GLU A 218 -22.42 -17.49 -5.78
N GLU A 219 -23.14 -17.40 -6.90
CA GLU A 219 -24.60 -17.40 -6.91
C GLU A 219 -25.00 -18.76 -6.28
N GLN A 220 -25.29 -18.73 -4.98
CA GLN A 220 -25.88 -19.88 -4.32
C GLN A 220 -27.16 -20.13 -5.05
N LEU A 221 -27.16 -21.14 -5.91
CA LEU A 221 -28.38 -21.71 -6.47
C LEU A 221 -29.37 -21.84 -5.31
N PRO A 222 -30.60 -21.35 -5.45
CA PRO A 222 -31.58 -21.50 -4.40
C PRO A 222 -31.62 -22.99 -4.03
N ALA A 223 -31.44 -23.30 -2.74
CA ALA A 223 -31.59 -24.66 -2.26
C ALA A 223 -32.95 -25.13 -2.77
N GLU A 224 -33.00 -26.20 -3.57
CA GLU A 224 -34.26 -26.84 -3.96
C GLU A 224 -35.04 -27.03 -2.66
N GLU A 225 -36.19 -26.36 -2.57
CA GLU A 225 -37.12 -26.60 -1.47
C GLU A 225 -37.40 -28.10 -1.46
N PRO A 226 -37.28 -28.79 -0.31
CA PRO A 226 -37.62 -30.19 -0.24
C PRO A 226 -39.10 -30.35 -0.65
N GLU A 227 -39.34 -31.11 -1.71
CA GLU A 227 -40.64 -31.49 -2.20
C GLU A 227 -41.52 -31.94 -1.00
N GLN A 228 -42.55 -31.12 -0.69
CA GLN A 228 -43.49 -31.44 0.36
C GLN A 228 -44.20 -32.72 -0.06
N THR A 229 -43.77 -33.85 0.48
CA THR A 229 -44.56 -35.08 0.44
C THR A 229 -45.87 -34.83 1.18
N GLU A 230 -46.97 -34.84 0.46
CA GLU A 230 -48.33 -34.79 1.00
C GLU A 230 -48.45 -35.83 2.14
N PRO A 231 -49.05 -35.50 3.29
CA PRO A 231 -49.27 -36.49 4.35
C PRO A 231 -50.29 -37.53 3.90
N GLU A 232 -49.86 -38.78 3.83
CA GLU A 232 -50.68 -39.96 3.63
C GLU A 232 -51.81 -39.95 4.64
N THR A 233 -53.05 -40.02 4.17
CA THR A 233 -54.28 -39.97 4.93
C THR A 233 -54.31 -41.15 5.90
N ALA A 234 -54.11 -40.92 7.18
CA ALA A 234 -54.21 -41.93 8.26
C ALA A 234 -55.70 -42.32 8.45
N GLU A 235 -55.97 -43.60 8.36
CA GLU A 235 -57.25 -44.19 8.75
C GLU A 235 -57.60 -43.90 10.21
N PRO A 236 -58.86 -43.68 10.59
CA PRO A 236 -59.27 -43.35 11.96
C PRO A 236 -59.14 -44.61 12.86
N GLN A 237 -58.36 -44.49 13.93
CA GLN A 237 -58.26 -45.45 15.03
C GLN A 237 -59.54 -45.39 15.89
N PRO A 238 -60.07 -46.52 16.37
CA PRO A 238 -61.23 -46.55 17.26
C PRO A 238 -60.95 -46.00 18.63
N GLU A 239 -61.94 -45.27 19.17
CA GLU A 239 -61.99 -44.61 20.48
C GLU A 239 -61.80 -45.65 21.62
N PRO A 240 -61.01 -45.35 22.64
CA PRO A 240 -60.90 -46.20 23.81
C PRO A 240 -62.10 -45.95 24.76
N GLU A 241 -62.78 -47.06 25.15
CA GLU A 241 -63.87 -47.12 26.12
C GLU A 241 -63.42 -46.53 27.46
N GLN A 242 -64.26 -45.72 28.09
CA GLN A 242 -64.09 -45.21 29.45
C GLN A 242 -64.35 -46.27 30.51
N PRO A 243 -63.55 -46.36 31.54
CA PRO A 243 -63.86 -47.21 32.66
C PRO A 243 -64.88 -46.53 33.61
N GLU A 244 -65.86 -47.30 33.95
CA GLU A 244 -66.98 -46.97 34.81
C GLU A 244 -66.53 -46.61 36.24
N GLU A 245 -67.08 -45.56 36.78
CA GLU A 245 -66.90 -45.04 38.14
C GLU A 245 -67.47 -45.95 39.18
N ALA A 246 -66.67 -46.61 39.97
CA ALA A 246 -67.14 -47.40 41.12
C ALA A 246 -67.22 -46.57 42.39
N ALA A 247 -68.44 -46.47 42.88
CA ALA A 247 -68.85 -45.74 44.12
C ALA A 247 -68.10 -46.23 45.35
N GLN A 248 -67.79 -45.28 46.24
CA GLN A 248 -67.44 -45.56 47.63
C GLN A 248 -68.67 -45.78 48.45
N PRO A 249 -68.61 -46.63 49.48
CA PRO A 249 -69.37 -46.38 50.68
C PRO A 249 -68.48 -46.19 51.93
N GLU A 250 -68.89 -45.21 52.73
CA GLU A 250 -68.66 -44.95 54.18
C GLU A 250 -67.20 -44.74 54.65
#